data_431ab8bf774f613c80560d4a32d8821c
#
_entry.id   431ab8bf774f613c80560d4a32d8821c
#
_cell.length_a   1.000
_cell.length_b   1.000
_cell.length_c   1.000
_cell.angle_alpha   90.00
_cell.angle_beta   90.00
_cell.angle_gamma   90.00
#
_symmetry.space_group_name_H-M   'P 1'
#
loop_
_entity.id
_entity.type
_entity.pdbx_description
1 polymer ?
#
loop_
_entity_poly.entity_id
_entity_poly.type
_entity_poly.pdbx_seq_one_letter_code
_entity_poly.pdbx_strand_id
1 'polypeptide(L)'
;MGNGHGLDLALLMLRVAGGGFLLPHALSKLFGWFGGPGLAGFAGELRGFGLPAVAPLPPLLALLQVASGVAVLLGWQTRIAALAAAAFIAFTALLALPKGWFWMRGGTEYPLMWTLALLAIALAGPGAWALDGLALPEDIA
;
A
#
# COMPACT_ATOMS: atom_id res chain seq x y z
N MET A 1 20.55 5.13 24.91
CA MET A 1 19.10 4.82 25.11
C MET A 1 18.13 5.61 24.20
N GLY A 2 18.58 6.58 23.44
CA GLY A 2 17.68 7.43 22.63
C GLY A 2 17.37 6.96 21.20
N ASN A 3 18.15 6.08 20.62
CA ASN A 3 18.07 5.82 19.17
C ASN A 3 17.02 4.76 18.77
N GLY A 4 16.65 3.84 19.66
CA GLY A 4 15.65 2.79 19.37
C GLY A 4 14.24 3.34 19.19
N HIS A 5 13.78 4.16 20.11
CA HIS A 5 12.43 4.73 20.05
C HIS A 5 12.21 5.66 18.86
N GLY A 6 13.26 6.39 18.44
CA GLY A 6 13.20 7.23 17.24
C GLY A 6 13.01 6.41 15.97
N LEU A 7 13.69 5.27 15.85
CA LEU A 7 13.54 4.36 14.72
C LEU A 7 12.16 3.69 14.74
N ASP A 8 11.70 3.22 15.88
CA ASP A 8 10.37 2.60 16.00
C ASP A 8 9.25 3.57 15.63
N LEU A 9 9.36 4.83 16.07
CA LEU A 9 8.42 5.88 15.68
C LEU A 9 8.46 6.14 14.17
N ALA A 10 9.65 6.23 13.58
CA ALA A 10 9.80 6.43 12.14
C ALA A 10 9.17 5.28 11.35
N LEU A 11 9.38 4.03 11.77
CA LEU A 11 8.78 2.85 11.14
C LEU A 11 7.25 2.84 11.31
N LEU A 12 6.74 3.24 12.48
CA LEU A 12 5.29 3.40 12.67
C LEU A 12 4.72 4.47 11.71
N MET A 13 5.36 5.62 11.61
CA MET A 13 4.93 6.69 10.68
C MET A 13 4.94 6.20 9.23
N LEU A 14 5.98 5.46 8.82
CA LEU A 14 6.06 4.87 7.48
C LEU A 14 4.93 3.85 7.25
N ARG A 15 4.58 3.03 8.25
CA ARG A 15 3.47 2.07 8.15
C ARG A 15 2.12 2.78 8.04
N VAL A 16 1.92 3.87 8.77
CA VAL A 16 0.72 4.70 8.67
C VAL A 16 0.63 5.32 7.26
N ALA A 17 1.72 5.90 6.77
CA ALA A 17 1.75 6.51 5.44
C ALA A 17 1.68 5.46 4.32
N GLY A 18 2.48 4.40 4.39
CA GLY A 18 2.53 3.36 3.35
C GLY A 18 1.31 2.47 3.32
N GLY A 19 0.89 1.97 4.49
CA GLY A 19 -0.23 1.03 4.61
C GLY A 19 -1.57 1.71 4.90
N GLY A 20 -1.60 2.61 5.89
CA GLY A 20 -2.83 3.27 6.32
C GLY A 20 -3.46 4.11 5.22
N PHE A 21 -2.68 4.86 4.47
CA PHE A 21 -3.18 5.71 3.37
C PHE A 21 -3.65 4.91 2.15
N LEU A 22 -3.29 3.63 2.04
CA LEU A 22 -3.87 2.73 1.03
C LEU A 22 -5.36 2.46 1.28
N LEU A 23 -5.80 2.48 2.54
CA LEU A 23 -7.16 2.07 2.91
C LEU A 23 -8.24 2.95 2.28
N PRO A 24 -8.19 4.30 2.34
CA PRO A 24 -9.16 5.13 1.64
C PRO A 24 -9.21 4.84 0.13
N HIS A 25 -8.06 4.64 -0.51
CA HIS A 25 -8.00 4.30 -1.94
C HIS A 25 -8.64 2.94 -2.24
N ALA A 26 -8.38 1.92 -1.43
CA ALA A 26 -8.94 0.60 -1.61
C ALA A 26 -10.46 0.57 -1.32
N LEU A 27 -10.89 1.22 -0.24
CA LEU A 27 -12.29 1.32 0.14
C LEU A 27 -13.10 2.15 -0.86
N SER A 28 -12.50 3.17 -1.46
CA SER A 28 -13.13 3.95 -2.52
C SER A 28 -13.41 3.12 -3.78
N LYS A 29 -12.51 2.20 -4.12
CA LYS A 29 -12.69 1.25 -5.23
C LYS A 29 -13.72 0.17 -4.91
N LEU A 30 -13.72 -0.31 -3.67
CA LEU A 30 -14.57 -1.42 -3.26
C LEU A 30 -16.02 -0.98 -3.03
N PHE A 31 -16.23 0.13 -2.33
CA PHE A 31 -17.54 0.59 -1.87
C PHE A 31 -17.97 1.95 -2.43
N GLY A 32 -17.12 2.65 -3.17
CA GLY A 32 -17.37 4.01 -3.63
C GLY A 32 -17.27 5.07 -2.53
N TRP A 33 -16.72 4.73 -1.36
CA TRP A 33 -16.54 5.66 -0.26
C TRP A 33 -15.59 6.80 -0.61
N PHE A 34 -15.65 7.89 0.12
CA PHE A 34 -14.82 9.10 -0.07
C PHE A 34 -14.92 9.70 -1.48
N GLY A 35 -16.08 9.54 -2.14
CA GLY A 35 -16.25 10.01 -3.52
C GLY A 35 -15.55 9.17 -4.58
N GLY A 36 -15.20 7.94 -4.24
CA GLY A 36 -14.45 7.04 -5.12
C GLY A 36 -15.33 6.33 -6.17
N PRO A 37 -14.68 5.59 -7.09
CA PRO A 37 -15.35 5.03 -8.27
C PRO A 37 -16.26 3.83 -7.98
N GLY A 38 -16.11 3.16 -6.84
CA GLY A 38 -16.73 1.86 -6.61
C GLY A 38 -16.20 0.78 -7.56
N LEU A 39 -16.69 -0.45 -7.45
CA LEU A 39 -16.23 -1.56 -8.28
C LEU A 39 -16.50 -1.36 -9.77
N ALA A 40 -17.65 -0.78 -10.12
CA ALA A 40 -18.00 -0.52 -11.52
C ALA A 40 -17.07 0.53 -12.15
N GLY A 41 -16.79 1.62 -11.45
CA GLY A 41 -15.84 2.63 -11.89
C GLY A 41 -14.41 2.10 -11.94
N PHE A 42 -14.00 1.32 -10.96
CA PHE A 42 -12.68 0.67 -10.95
C PHE A 42 -12.52 -0.31 -12.12
N ALA A 43 -13.55 -1.10 -12.44
CA ALA A 43 -13.54 -1.92 -13.64
C ALA A 43 -13.41 -1.08 -14.92
N GLY A 44 -14.03 0.10 -14.95
CA GLY A 44 -13.87 1.08 -16.02
C GLY A 44 -12.44 1.59 -16.17
N GLU A 45 -11.77 1.90 -15.04
CA GLU A 45 -10.36 2.30 -15.02
C GLU A 45 -9.45 1.19 -15.58
N LEU A 46 -9.66 -0.06 -15.16
CA LEU A 46 -8.90 -1.21 -15.65
C LEU A 46 -9.04 -1.35 -17.18
N ARG A 47 -10.26 -1.23 -17.70
CA ARG A 47 -10.49 -1.24 -19.16
C ARG A 47 -9.78 -0.08 -19.86
N GLY A 48 -9.78 1.08 -19.26
CA GLY A 48 -9.06 2.25 -19.78
C GLY A 48 -7.56 2.04 -19.91
N PHE A 49 -6.98 1.16 -19.08
CA PHE A 49 -5.58 0.74 -19.17
C PHE A 49 -5.36 -0.50 -20.05
N GLY A 50 -6.38 -1.00 -20.72
CA GLY A 50 -6.29 -2.22 -21.51
C GLY A 50 -6.20 -3.51 -20.70
N LEU A 51 -6.59 -3.47 -19.43
CA LEU A 51 -6.56 -4.62 -18.52
C LEU A 51 -7.91 -5.35 -18.49
N PRO A 52 -7.91 -6.66 -18.20
CA PRO A 52 -9.15 -7.40 -17.99
C PRO A 52 -9.97 -6.79 -16.85
N ALA A 53 -11.24 -6.52 -17.10
CA ALA A 53 -12.14 -5.92 -16.10
C ALA A 53 -13.37 -6.77 -15.84
N VAL A 54 -13.21 -8.08 -16.02
CA VAL A 54 -14.25 -9.08 -15.74
C VAL A 54 -14.10 -9.64 -14.32
N ALA A 55 -15.24 -9.94 -13.69
CA ALA A 55 -15.23 -10.61 -12.39
C ALA A 55 -14.43 -11.93 -12.46
N PRO A 56 -13.64 -12.28 -11.45
CA PRO A 56 -13.55 -11.60 -10.15
C PRO A 56 -12.39 -10.60 -9.99
N LEU A 57 -11.73 -10.17 -11.07
CA LEU A 57 -10.48 -9.41 -10.99
C LEU A 57 -10.61 -8.07 -10.25
N PRO A 58 -11.57 -7.16 -10.56
CA PRO A 58 -11.66 -5.88 -9.87
C PRO A 58 -11.82 -6.01 -8.35
N PRO A 59 -12.76 -6.82 -7.82
CA PRO A 59 -12.88 -7.00 -6.38
C PRO A 59 -11.65 -7.66 -5.73
N LEU A 60 -11.00 -8.62 -6.41
CA LEU A 60 -9.79 -9.25 -5.89
C LEU A 60 -8.64 -8.25 -5.75
N LEU A 61 -8.44 -7.37 -6.73
CA LEU A 61 -7.42 -6.33 -6.67
C LEU A 61 -7.72 -5.32 -5.55
N ALA A 62 -8.96 -4.89 -5.40
CA ALA A 62 -9.37 -4.00 -4.32
C ALA A 62 -9.18 -4.65 -2.94
N LEU A 63 -9.56 -5.92 -2.77
CA LEU A 63 -9.35 -6.69 -1.54
C LEU A 63 -7.87 -6.90 -1.23
N LEU A 64 -7.03 -7.18 -2.23
CA LEU A 64 -5.59 -7.27 -2.06
C LEU A 64 -5.02 -5.97 -1.51
N GLN A 65 -5.47 -4.85 -2.03
CA GLN A 65 -5.04 -3.53 -1.57
C GLN A 65 -5.51 -3.25 -0.13
N VAL A 66 -6.75 -3.62 0.24
CA VAL A 66 -7.24 -3.53 1.64
C VAL A 66 -6.40 -4.42 2.56
N ALA A 67 -6.25 -5.69 2.22
CA ALA A 67 -5.56 -6.66 3.05
C ALA A 67 -4.09 -6.28 3.29
N SER A 68 -3.38 -5.91 2.23
CA SER A 68 -1.97 -5.48 2.34
C SER A 68 -1.84 -4.16 3.11
N GLY A 69 -2.75 -3.20 2.90
CA GLY A 69 -2.77 -1.93 3.62
C GLY A 69 -3.00 -2.12 5.12
N VAL A 70 -3.97 -2.94 5.51
CA VAL A 70 -4.24 -3.28 6.93
C VAL A 70 -3.05 -4.01 7.53
N ALA A 71 -2.49 -5.00 6.85
CA ALA A 71 -1.37 -5.78 7.34
C ALA A 71 -0.13 -4.91 7.57
N VAL A 72 0.20 -4.02 6.64
CA VAL A 72 1.31 -3.05 6.80
C VAL A 72 1.03 -2.09 7.94
N LEU A 73 -0.18 -1.54 8.04
CA LEU A 73 -0.55 -0.61 9.11
C LEU A 73 -0.37 -1.25 10.49
N LEU A 74 -0.90 -2.46 10.68
CA LEU A 74 -0.81 -3.20 11.93
C LEU A 74 0.59 -3.79 12.18
N GLY A 75 1.41 -3.89 11.15
CA GLY A 75 2.72 -4.55 11.24
C GLY A 75 2.58 -6.07 11.38
N TRP A 76 1.67 -6.67 10.62
CA TRP A 76 1.47 -8.12 10.56
C TRP A 76 1.96 -8.68 9.24
N GLN A 77 2.84 -9.70 9.31
CA GLN A 77 3.54 -10.21 8.13
C GLN A 77 4.12 -9.07 7.28
N THR A 78 4.70 -8.10 7.96
CA THR A 78 4.98 -6.75 7.46
C THR A 78 5.77 -6.75 6.16
N ARG A 79 6.82 -7.57 6.08
CA ARG A 79 7.68 -7.63 4.88
C ARG A 79 6.92 -8.12 3.65
N ILE A 80 6.16 -9.20 3.81
CA ILE A 80 5.37 -9.80 2.72
C ILE A 80 4.25 -8.84 2.30
N ALA A 81 3.53 -8.27 3.28
CA ALA A 81 2.45 -7.32 3.02
C ALA A 81 2.96 -6.05 2.32
N ALA A 82 4.10 -5.52 2.77
CA ALA A 82 4.72 -4.35 2.15
C ALA A 82 5.20 -4.62 0.73
N LEU A 83 5.77 -5.81 0.46
CA LEU A 83 6.15 -6.21 -0.91
C LEU A 83 4.92 -6.38 -1.82
N ALA A 84 3.84 -6.99 -1.33
CA ALA A 84 2.61 -7.13 -2.09
C ALA A 84 2.00 -5.76 -2.42
N ALA A 85 1.92 -4.85 -1.45
CA ALA A 85 1.45 -3.49 -1.65
C ALA A 85 2.38 -2.71 -2.61
N ALA A 86 3.70 -2.84 -2.45
CA ALA A 86 4.69 -2.20 -3.31
C ALA A 86 4.54 -2.66 -4.77
N ALA A 87 4.37 -3.96 -5.01
CA ALA A 87 4.16 -4.50 -6.35
C ALA A 87 2.88 -3.94 -6.98
N PHE A 88 1.79 -3.87 -6.21
CA PHE A 88 0.52 -3.28 -6.68
C PHE A 88 0.69 -1.81 -7.07
N ILE A 89 1.32 -1.01 -6.20
CA ILE A 89 1.50 0.43 -6.44
C ILE A 89 2.55 0.68 -7.53
N ALA A 90 3.62 -0.12 -7.61
CA ALA A 90 4.59 -0.05 -8.71
C ALA A 90 3.93 -0.30 -10.06
N PHE A 91 3.02 -1.26 -10.13
CA PHE A 91 2.24 -1.48 -11.35
C PHE A 91 1.37 -0.26 -11.70
N THR A 92 0.74 0.37 -10.70
CA THR A 92 0.03 1.64 -10.89
C THR A 92 0.97 2.75 -11.41
N ALA A 93 2.20 2.81 -10.91
CA ALA A 93 3.21 3.76 -11.38
C ALA A 93 3.54 3.55 -12.87
N LEU A 94 3.67 2.29 -13.31
CA LEU A 94 3.89 1.96 -14.72
C LEU A 94 2.71 2.41 -15.58
N LEU A 95 1.47 2.20 -15.14
CA LEU A 95 0.27 2.65 -15.85
C LEU A 95 0.16 4.17 -15.92
N ALA A 96 0.76 4.90 -14.99
CA ALA A 96 0.77 6.35 -14.96
C ALA A 96 1.85 6.99 -15.84
N LEU A 97 2.84 6.22 -16.35
CA LEU A 97 3.94 6.74 -17.16
C LEU A 97 3.49 7.63 -18.34
N PRO A 98 2.46 7.26 -19.13
CA PRO A 98 2.02 8.10 -20.24
C PRO A 98 1.49 9.47 -19.82
N LYS A 99 1.10 9.64 -18.55
CA LYS A 99 0.60 10.92 -17.99
C LYS A 99 1.72 11.84 -17.52
N GLY A 100 2.98 11.38 -17.59
CA GLY A 100 4.17 12.11 -17.18
C GLY A 100 4.46 12.01 -15.69
N TRP A 101 5.22 12.99 -15.18
CA TRP A 101 5.72 12.98 -13.80
C TRP A 101 4.71 13.48 -12.78
N PHE A 102 4.11 14.64 -13.04
CA PHE A 102 3.37 15.40 -12.04
C PHE A 102 2.05 14.76 -11.61
N TRP A 103 1.87 14.63 -10.30
CA TRP A 103 0.67 14.07 -9.68
C TRP A 103 -0.63 14.80 -10.07
N MET A 104 -0.57 16.12 -10.29
CA MET A 104 -1.72 16.93 -10.72
C MET A 104 -2.33 16.46 -12.04
N ARG A 105 -1.54 15.76 -12.86
CA ARG A 105 -1.98 15.16 -14.12
C ARG A 105 -2.21 13.65 -14.01
N GLY A 106 -2.20 13.12 -12.78
CA GLY A 106 -2.25 11.68 -12.56
C GLY A 106 -0.94 10.95 -12.90
N GLY A 107 0.19 11.65 -12.85
CA GLY A 107 1.50 11.14 -13.21
C GLY A 107 2.11 10.20 -12.18
N THR A 108 3.34 9.80 -12.45
CA THR A 108 4.05 8.71 -11.77
C THR A 108 4.58 9.09 -10.39
N GLU A 109 4.70 10.37 -10.07
CA GLU A 109 5.32 10.91 -8.86
C GLU A 109 4.81 10.24 -7.58
N TYR A 110 3.51 10.26 -7.32
CA TYR A 110 2.93 9.69 -6.12
C TYR A 110 3.05 8.17 -6.03
N PRO A 111 2.63 7.40 -7.03
CA PRO A 111 2.77 5.95 -6.93
C PRO A 111 4.23 5.50 -6.84
N LEU A 112 5.17 6.22 -7.44
CA LEU A 112 6.60 5.91 -7.29
C LEU A 112 7.09 6.18 -5.87
N MET A 113 6.79 7.36 -5.30
CA MET A 113 7.13 7.69 -3.92
C MET A 113 6.53 6.68 -2.94
N TRP A 114 5.29 6.30 -3.16
CA TRP A 114 4.59 5.32 -2.33
C TRP A 114 5.23 3.92 -2.42
N THR A 115 5.59 3.50 -3.63
CA THR A 115 6.33 2.25 -3.85
C THR A 115 7.64 2.23 -3.07
N LEU A 116 8.42 3.32 -3.12
CA LEU A 116 9.68 3.43 -2.39
C LEU A 116 9.48 3.38 -0.87
N ALA A 117 8.43 4.02 -0.35
CA ALA A 117 8.10 3.96 1.07
C ALA A 117 7.75 2.52 1.51
N LEU A 118 6.96 1.80 0.71
CA LEU A 118 6.62 0.40 0.99
C LEU A 118 7.84 -0.53 0.89
N LEU A 119 8.73 -0.31 -0.07
CA LEU A 119 10.00 -1.05 -0.15
C LEU A 119 10.90 -0.75 1.05
N ALA A 120 10.95 0.49 1.53
CA ALA A 120 11.69 0.85 2.73
C ALA A 120 11.15 0.08 3.95
N ILE A 121 9.82 -0.04 4.10
CA ILE A 121 9.20 -0.86 5.15
C ILE A 121 9.59 -2.33 5.00
N ALA A 122 9.54 -2.88 3.78
CA ALA A 122 9.89 -4.27 3.52
C ALA A 122 11.35 -4.58 3.89
N LEU A 123 12.26 -3.64 3.64
CA LEU A 123 13.68 -3.77 3.96
C LEU A 123 13.95 -3.58 5.46
N ALA A 124 13.44 -2.51 6.06
CA ALA A 124 13.67 -2.18 7.45
C ALA A 124 12.94 -3.14 8.43
N GLY A 125 11.76 -3.60 8.03
CA GLY A 125 10.91 -4.46 8.85
C GLY A 125 9.87 -3.69 9.67
N PRO A 126 9.21 -4.37 10.64
CA PRO A 126 8.02 -3.86 11.30
C PRO A 126 8.28 -2.77 12.35
N GLY A 127 9.44 -2.78 13.01
CA GLY A 127 9.69 -2.02 14.23
C GLY A 127 9.05 -2.66 15.47
N ALA A 128 9.44 -2.21 16.66
CA ALA A 128 8.96 -2.77 17.90
C ALA A 128 7.45 -2.57 18.13
N TRP A 129 6.88 -1.50 17.59
CA TRP A 129 5.45 -1.18 17.75
C TRP A 129 4.58 -1.78 16.64
N ALA A 130 4.77 -3.06 16.38
CA ALA A 130 4.10 -3.84 15.35
C ALA A 130 3.66 -5.19 15.91
N LEU A 131 2.64 -5.81 15.31
CA LEU A 131 2.21 -7.15 15.72
C LEU A 131 3.31 -8.19 15.56
N ASP A 132 4.11 -8.10 14.49
CA ASP A 132 5.27 -8.97 14.29
C ASP A 132 6.32 -8.79 15.40
N GLY A 133 6.50 -7.55 15.90
CA GLY A 133 7.43 -7.25 16.99
C GLY A 133 6.99 -7.80 18.34
N LEU A 134 5.68 -7.94 18.55
CA LEU A 134 5.12 -8.52 19.78
C LEU A 134 5.19 -10.06 19.81
N ALA A 135 5.33 -10.68 18.64
CA ALA A 135 5.33 -12.13 18.49
C ALA A 135 6.75 -12.76 18.60
N LEU A 136 7.80 -11.94 18.59
CA LEU A 136 9.18 -12.43 18.75
C LEU A 136 9.52 -12.52 20.24
N PRO A 137 10.02 -13.68 20.71
CA PRO A 137 10.61 -13.79 22.05
C PRO A 137 11.77 -12.82 22.21
N GLU A 138 11.94 -12.24 23.41
CA GLU A 138 12.99 -11.24 23.69
C GLU A 138 14.42 -11.75 23.46
N ASP A 139 14.60 -13.06 23.39
CA ASP A 139 15.88 -13.75 23.22
C ASP A 139 16.34 -13.89 21.74
N ILE A 140 15.52 -13.42 20.78
CA ILE A 140 15.83 -13.47 19.33
C ILE A 140 15.83 -12.05 18.69
N ALA A 141 15.58 -11.04 19.50
CA ALA A 141 15.51 -9.64 19.05
C ALA A 141 16.90 -8.98 18.97
#